data_ee18399d7de730354e28aaa0653442e4
#
_entry.id   ee18399d7de730354e28aaa0653442e4
#
_cell.length_a   1.000
_cell.length_b   1.000
_cell.length_c   1.000
_cell.angle_alpha   90.00
_cell.angle_beta   90.00
_cell.angle_gamma   90.00
#
_symmetry.space_group_name_H-M   'P 1'
#
loop_
_entity.id
_entity.type
_entity.pdbx_description
1 polymer ?
#
loop_
_entity_poly.entity_id
_entity_poly.type
_entity_poly.pdbx_seq_one_letter_code
_entity_poly.pdbx_strand_id
1 'polypeptide(L)'
;LGWTVLAAQKTGTPLFFSRPYNASSDLIWGTFNKIGMSGDYLYKNSAITAANRFRNAMAGEEQNIFNPSDSTSVIFIERGKKGLAIVNASIKPYEFNVETNLADGEYKDRVSGNTYTVKDGKISGTIENKSTIILYNDGYLELAPAAIVKVDDSVTGSYNTDSIEVKLHVENAAEGEYSVDGASPVAYKDNDTITIGAGKKSQETTTLKLTAVNEAGNKTAMTYIFRKQATLTGSIEVTFVKPDSWGDKVYAYVYDETTEAPTVIENAAWPGVEMEHVEGNKYKYTFEKNWEGYEPLIIFNDSNNQSNEAMEPG
;
A
#
# COMPACT_ATOMS: atom_id res chain seq x y z
N LEU A 1 -1.37 13.39 -7.40
CA LEU A 1 -1.07 14.29 -8.52
C LEU A 1 -1.37 13.65 -9.86
N GLY A 2 -0.63 12.61 -10.27
CA GLY A 2 -0.81 11.96 -11.57
C GLY A 2 -2.24 11.50 -11.83
N TRP A 3 -2.92 11.00 -10.81
CA TRP A 3 -4.33 10.62 -10.93
C TRP A 3 -5.23 11.80 -11.28
N THR A 4 -5.03 12.97 -10.66
CA THR A 4 -5.80 14.19 -10.97
C THR A 4 -5.59 14.60 -12.43
N VAL A 5 -4.35 14.56 -12.93
CA VAL A 5 -4.06 14.86 -14.34
C VAL A 5 -4.80 13.91 -15.27
N LEU A 6 -4.79 12.60 -14.99
CA LEU A 6 -5.48 11.60 -15.79
C LEU A 6 -7.00 11.72 -15.72
N ALA A 7 -7.54 11.88 -14.50
CA ALA A 7 -8.99 11.95 -14.29
C ALA A 7 -9.61 13.25 -14.79
N ALA A 8 -8.90 14.38 -14.74
CA ALA A 8 -9.41 15.67 -15.21
C ALA A 8 -9.50 15.79 -16.73
N GLN A 9 -8.86 14.89 -17.50
CA GLN A 9 -8.90 14.93 -18.96
C GLN A 9 -10.26 14.56 -19.55
N LYS A 10 -10.58 15.12 -20.73
CA LYS A 10 -11.83 14.85 -21.46
C LYS A 10 -11.90 13.43 -21.98
N THR A 11 -10.79 12.88 -22.46
CA THR A 11 -10.70 11.60 -23.16
C THR A 11 -10.00 10.53 -22.32
N GLY A 12 -10.10 9.29 -22.78
CA GLY A 12 -9.53 8.14 -22.10
C GLY A 12 -10.39 7.62 -20.95
N THR A 13 -10.13 6.42 -20.49
CA THR A 13 -10.75 5.81 -19.31
C THR A 13 -9.67 5.50 -18.31
N PRO A 14 -9.42 6.37 -17.33
CA PRO A 14 -8.42 6.11 -16.31
C PRO A 14 -8.87 4.96 -15.41
N LEU A 15 -7.99 3.99 -15.19
CA LEU A 15 -8.21 2.87 -14.28
C LEU A 15 -7.35 3.09 -13.03
N PHE A 16 -7.99 3.19 -11.88
CA PHE A 16 -7.29 3.27 -10.60
C PHE A 16 -6.97 1.87 -10.10
N PHE A 17 -5.70 1.61 -9.84
CA PHE A 17 -5.25 0.35 -9.27
C PHE A 17 -4.83 0.57 -7.81
N SER A 18 -5.47 -0.15 -6.89
CA SER A 18 -5.04 -0.20 -5.49
C SER A 18 -3.76 -1.00 -5.38
N ARG A 19 -2.75 -0.42 -4.75
CA ARG A 19 -1.48 -1.10 -4.46
C ARG A 19 -1.66 -2.09 -3.30
N PRO A 20 -0.77 -3.07 -3.14
CA PRO A 20 -0.72 -3.85 -1.92
C PRO A 20 -0.62 -2.93 -0.69
N TYR A 21 -1.20 -3.37 0.43
CA TYR A 21 -1.20 -2.57 1.66
C TYR A 21 0.24 -2.27 2.12
N ASN A 22 0.51 -1.02 2.51
CA ASN A 22 1.83 -0.50 2.87
C ASN A 22 2.93 -0.65 1.80
N ALA A 23 2.57 -0.80 0.52
CA ALA A 23 3.56 -0.84 -0.55
C ALA A 23 4.31 0.48 -0.69
N SER A 24 5.63 0.41 -0.82
CA SER A 24 6.54 1.52 -1.05
C SER A 24 7.47 1.26 -2.24
N SER A 25 8.42 2.16 -2.53
CA SER A 25 9.48 1.92 -3.52
C SER A 25 10.39 0.77 -3.13
N ASP A 26 10.64 0.61 -1.84
CA ASP A 26 11.58 -0.37 -1.29
C ASP A 26 10.87 -1.67 -0.88
N LEU A 27 9.58 -1.57 -0.56
CA LEU A 27 8.70 -2.68 -0.25
C LEU A 27 7.53 -2.71 -1.22
N ILE A 28 7.79 -3.08 -2.47
CA ILE A 28 6.81 -3.00 -3.58
C ILE A 28 5.58 -3.87 -3.38
N TRP A 29 5.71 -4.97 -2.65
CA TRP A 29 4.62 -5.90 -2.32
C TRP A 29 3.89 -5.54 -1.02
N GLY A 30 4.41 -4.59 -0.25
CA GLY A 30 3.82 -4.20 1.03
C GLY A 30 3.92 -5.26 2.11
N THR A 31 3.38 -4.95 3.28
CA THR A 31 3.44 -5.79 4.48
C THR A 31 2.50 -7.01 4.39
N PHE A 32 1.40 -6.90 3.65
CA PHE A 32 0.36 -7.93 3.55
C PHE A 32 0.19 -8.34 2.08
N ASN A 33 1.04 -9.21 1.59
CA ASN A 33 1.03 -9.67 0.20
C ASN A 33 0.48 -11.10 0.10
N LYS A 34 -0.84 -11.25 0.25
CA LYS A 34 -1.49 -12.57 0.19
C LYS A 34 -2.79 -12.50 -0.60
N ILE A 35 -3.13 -13.57 -1.30
CA ILE A 35 -4.39 -13.70 -2.01
C ILE A 35 -5.56 -13.55 -1.03
N GLY A 36 -6.54 -12.72 -1.36
CA GLY A 36 -7.69 -12.42 -0.51
C GLY A 36 -7.54 -11.20 0.39
N MET A 37 -6.34 -10.61 0.46
CA MET A 37 -6.11 -9.34 1.15
C MET A 37 -6.72 -8.17 0.41
N SER A 38 -7.19 -7.19 1.16
CA SER A 38 -7.47 -5.86 0.62
C SER A 38 -6.16 -5.14 0.29
N GLY A 39 -6.12 -4.41 -0.81
CA GLY A 39 -5.05 -3.45 -1.09
C GLY A 39 -5.14 -2.21 -0.19
N ASP A 40 -4.33 -1.19 -0.51
CA ASP A 40 -4.44 0.09 0.17
C ASP A 40 -5.82 0.75 -0.08
N TYR A 41 -6.12 1.77 0.69
CA TYR A 41 -7.36 2.54 0.55
C TYR A 41 -7.13 3.94 -0.06
N LEU A 42 -6.07 4.13 -0.85
CA LEU A 42 -5.77 5.41 -1.52
C LEU A 42 -6.93 5.90 -2.40
N TYR A 43 -7.77 4.99 -2.91
CA TYR A 43 -8.98 5.36 -3.65
C TYR A 43 -9.97 6.20 -2.81
N LYS A 44 -9.86 6.20 -1.48
CA LYS A 44 -10.63 7.05 -0.56
C LYS A 44 -9.96 8.39 -0.25
N ASN A 45 -8.73 8.59 -0.70
CA ASN A 45 -8.03 9.86 -0.53
C ASN A 45 -8.86 11.00 -1.13
N SER A 46 -8.95 12.13 -0.43
CA SER A 46 -9.79 13.28 -0.82
C SER A 46 -9.47 13.79 -2.24
N ALA A 47 -8.19 13.88 -2.60
CA ALA A 47 -7.79 14.32 -3.93
C ALA A 47 -8.21 13.32 -5.03
N ILE A 48 -8.12 12.02 -4.76
CA ILE A 48 -8.53 10.98 -5.72
C ILE A 48 -10.05 10.97 -5.88
N THR A 49 -10.78 11.02 -4.78
CA THR A 49 -12.26 11.08 -4.83
C THR A 49 -12.77 12.35 -5.48
N ALA A 50 -12.15 13.50 -5.20
CA ALA A 50 -12.49 14.77 -5.84
C ALA A 50 -12.23 14.73 -7.36
N ALA A 51 -11.10 14.17 -7.79
CA ALA A 51 -10.77 14.03 -9.21
C ALA A 51 -11.75 13.11 -9.95
N ASN A 52 -12.17 11.99 -9.33
CA ASN A 52 -13.16 11.09 -9.91
C ASN A 52 -14.53 11.76 -10.05
N ARG A 53 -14.97 12.51 -9.05
CA ARG A 53 -16.23 13.27 -9.08
C ARG A 53 -16.18 14.38 -10.11
N PHE A 54 -15.07 15.12 -10.17
CA PHE A 54 -14.84 16.14 -11.18
C PHE A 54 -14.98 15.57 -12.58
N ARG A 55 -14.34 14.44 -12.88
CA ARG A 55 -14.46 13.76 -14.16
C ARG A 55 -15.92 13.49 -14.53
N ASN A 56 -16.70 12.94 -13.60
CA ASN A 56 -18.10 12.61 -13.85
C ASN A 56 -18.95 13.87 -14.05
N ALA A 57 -18.74 14.90 -13.22
CA ALA A 57 -19.46 16.17 -13.34
C ALA A 57 -19.14 16.92 -14.64
N MET A 58 -17.90 16.79 -15.14
CA MET A 58 -17.40 17.46 -16.34
C MET A 58 -17.57 16.60 -17.61
N ALA A 59 -18.38 15.55 -17.59
CA ALA A 59 -18.63 14.72 -18.75
C ALA A 59 -19.22 15.58 -19.91
N GLY A 60 -18.61 15.47 -21.09
CA GLY A 60 -19.03 16.23 -22.26
C GLY A 60 -18.45 17.65 -22.40
N GLU A 61 -17.90 18.22 -21.32
CA GLU A 61 -17.33 19.57 -21.39
C GLU A 61 -16.02 19.58 -22.20
N GLU A 62 -15.79 20.67 -22.94
CA GLU A 62 -14.55 20.89 -23.68
C GLU A 62 -13.35 21.01 -22.74
N GLN A 63 -12.17 20.72 -23.26
CA GLN A 63 -10.93 20.73 -22.49
C GLN A 63 -9.97 21.79 -23.02
N ASN A 64 -9.38 22.54 -22.09
CA ASN A 64 -8.21 23.37 -22.32
C ASN A 64 -7.15 23.03 -21.28
N ILE A 65 -5.90 22.87 -21.70
CA ILE A 65 -4.77 22.54 -20.80
C ILE A 65 -3.65 23.54 -21.07
N PHE A 66 -3.15 24.14 -20.02
CA PHE A 66 -2.01 25.05 -20.13
C PHE A 66 -1.13 25.03 -18.86
N ASN A 67 0.12 25.50 -19.03
CA ASN A 67 1.02 25.81 -17.94
C ASN A 67 1.14 27.32 -17.84
N PRO A 68 1.34 27.90 -16.63
CA PRO A 68 1.74 29.30 -16.49
C PRO A 68 3.06 29.54 -17.23
N SER A 69 3.26 30.78 -17.71
CA SER A 69 4.44 31.13 -18.51
C SER A 69 5.78 30.98 -17.74
N ASP A 70 5.72 31.03 -16.42
CA ASP A 70 6.87 30.99 -15.50
C ASP A 70 7.05 29.63 -14.79
N SER A 71 6.17 28.63 -15.07
CA SER A 71 6.27 27.33 -14.44
C SER A 71 5.86 26.18 -15.36
N THR A 72 6.74 25.21 -15.53
CA THR A 72 6.45 23.94 -16.21
C THR A 72 6.00 22.84 -15.23
N SER A 73 6.05 23.09 -13.93
CA SER A 73 5.67 22.14 -12.89
C SER A 73 4.22 22.30 -12.43
N VAL A 74 3.52 23.33 -12.91
CA VAL A 74 2.11 23.59 -12.60
C VAL A 74 1.29 23.46 -13.88
N ILE A 75 0.19 22.70 -13.81
CA ILE A 75 -0.71 22.49 -14.94
C ILE A 75 -2.13 22.87 -14.55
N PHE A 76 -2.80 23.58 -15.44
CA PHE A 76 -4.21 23.96 -15.37
C PHE A 76 -4.98 23.12 -16.39
N ILE A 77 -6.05 22.48 -15.96
CA ILE A 77 -6.93 21.64 -16.80
C ILE A 77 -8.34 22.16 -16.64
N GLU A 78 -8.80 22.91 -17.61
CA GLU A 78 -10.14 23.48 -17.65
C GLU A 78 -11.11 22.53 -18.36
N ARG A 79 -12.34 22.51 -17.88
CA ARG A 79 -13.44 21.77 -18.49
C ARG A 79 -14.60 22.73 -18.77
N GLY A 80 -14.63 23.23 -20.02
CA GLY A 80 -15.56 24.28 -20.44
C GLY A 80 -15.45 25.50 -19.54
N LYS A 81 -16.63 26.02 -19.14
CA LYS A 81 -16.75 27.12 -18.15
C LYS A 81 -17.13 26.63 -16.75
N LYS A 82 -17.15 25.31 -16.54
CA LYS A 82 -17.75 24.69 -15.33
C LYS A 82 -16.73 24.13 -14.35
N GLY A 83 -15.55 23.77 -14.82
CA GLY A 83 -14.59 23.10 -13.97
C GLY A 83 -13.14 23.46 -14.25
N LEU A 84 -12.32 23.46 -13.20
CA LEU A 84 -10.89 23.68 -13.24
C LEU A 84 -10.19 22.74 -12.27
N ALA A 85 -9.21 22.00 -12.75
CA ALA A 85 -8.26 21.28 -11.91
C ALA A 85 -6.87 21.88 -12.07
N ILE A 86 -6.18 22.14 -10.96
CA ILE A 86 -4.81 22.66 -10.93
C ILE A 86 -3.95 21.63 -10.22
N VAL A 87 -2.79 21.31 -10.78
CA VAL A 87 -1.83 20.39 -10.18
C VAL A 87 -0.48 21.04 -10.10
N ASN A 88 0.11 21.06 -8.91
CA ASN A 88 1.48 21.49 -8.67
C ASN A 88 2.37 20.27 -8.37
N ALA A 89 3.25 19.91 -9.28
CA ALA A 89 4.22 18.84 -9.11
C ALA A 89 5.55 19.31 -8.46
N SER A 90 5.71 20.61 -8.25
CA SER A 90 6.90 21.22 -7.61
C SER A 90 6.99 20.84 -6.13
N ILE A 91 8.19 20.92 -5.59
CA ILE A 91 8.46 20.82 -4.14
C ILE A 91 8.22 22.14 -3.39
N LYS A 92 7.80 23.21 -4.10
CA LYS A 92 7.49 24.52 -3.54
C LYS A 92 6.05 24.89 -3.83
N PRO A 93 5.39 25.67 -2.96
CA PRO A 93 4.13 26.33 -3.29
C PRO A 93 4.28 27.21 -4.53
N TYR A 94 3.17 27.42 -5.23
CA TYR A 94 3.12 28.27 -6.39
C TYR A 94 1.96 29.28 -6.26
N GLU A 95 2.29 30.57 -6.34
CA GLU A 95 1.30 31.63 -6.40
C GLU A 95 0.91 31.87 -7.85
N PHE A 96 -0.38 31.91 -8.13
CA PHE A 96 -0.90 32.12 -9.49
C PHE A 96 -1.86 33.30 -9.57
N ASN A 97 -1.83 33.96 -10.73
CA ASN A 97 -2.80 34.95 -11.16
C ASN A 97 -2.93 34.81 -12.68
N VAL A 98 -3.90 34.03 -13.12
CA VAL A 98 -4.01 33.60 -14.52
C VAL A 98 -5.41 33.87 -15.08
N GLU A 99 -5.49 34.02 -16.39
CA GLU A 99 -6.77 33.98 -17.10
C GLU A 99 -7.33 32.57 -17.07
N THR A 100 -8.67 32.45 -17.02
CA THR A 100 -9.37 31.18 -16.99
C THR A 100 -10.68 31.25 -17.75
N ASN A 101 -11.06 30.12 -18.37
CA ASN A 101 -12.38 29.93 -18.94
C ASN A 101 -13.46 29.63 -17.88
N LEU A 102 -13.08 29.27 -16.66
CA LEU A 102 -14.02 29.02 -15.58
C LEU A 102 -14.91 30.24 -15.36
N ALA A 103 -16.22 30.05 -15.25
CA ALA A 103 -17.16 31.15 -15.11
C ALA A 103 -16.89 31.97 -13.84
N ASP A 104 -17.17 33.27 -13.87
CA ASP A 104 -17.08 34.12 -12.69
C ASP A 104 -17.95 33.59 -11.56
N GLY A 105 -17.42 33.59 -10.33
CA GLY A 105 -18.08 33.07 -9.14
C GLY A 105 -17.14 32.61 -8.06
N GLU A 106 -17.70 32.12 -6.98
CA GLU A 106 -16.97 31.50 -5.87
C GLU A 106 -16.99 29.98 -6.00
N TYR A 107 -15.83 29.37 -5.80
CA TYR A 107 -15.61 27.93 -5.92
C TYR A 107 -14.90 27.39 -4.70
N LYS A 108 -15.49 26.39 -4.06
CA LYS A 108 -14.84 25.67 -2.98
C LYS A 108 -13.96 24.57 -3.57
N ASP A 109 -12.68 24.57 -3.22
CA ASP A 109 -11.77 23.47 -3.56
C ASP A 109 -12.26 22.16 -2.92
N ARG A 110 -12.49 21.14 -3.73
CA ARG A 110 -13.02 19.84 -3.32
C ARG A 110 -11.98 18.96 -2.64
N VAL A 111 -10.72 19.43 -2.57
CA VAL A 111 -9.62 18.72 -1.89
C VAL A 111 -9.35 19.33 -0.52
N SER A 112 -9.08 20.63 -0.44
CA SER A 112 -8.70 21.34 0.78
C SER A 112 -9.87 22.00 1.50
N GLY A 113 -10.96 22.30 0.78
CA GLY A 113 -12.08 23.10 1.30
C GLY A 113 -11.89 24.60 1.24
N ASN A 114 -10.75 25.10 0.76
CA ASN A 114 -10.49 26.53 0.58
C ASN A 114 -11.40 27.11 -0.51
N THR A 115 -11.71 28.40 -0.42
CA THR A 115 -12.52 29.11 -1.42
C THR A 115 -11.64 29.93 -2.36
N TYR A 116 -11.93 29.85 -3.64
CA TYR A 116 -11.31 30.62 -4.70
C TYR A 116 -12.37 31.41 -5.45
N THR A 117 -12.03 32.63 -5.87
CA THR A 117 -12.94 33.50 -6.61
C THR A 117 -12.42 33.67 -8.03
N VAL A 118 -13.30 33.45 -9.01
CA VAL A 118 -13.08 33.86 -10.39
C VAL A 118 -13.81 35.19 -10.60
N LYS A 119 -13.09 36.18 -11.08
CA LYS A 119 -13.62 37.51 -11.36
C LYS A 119 -13.02 38.08 -12.65
N ASP A 120 -13.89 38.60 -13.53
CA ASP A 120 -13.48 39.17 -14.81
C ASP A 120 -12.61 38.22 -15.63
N GLY A 121 -12.93 36.90 -15.60
CA GLY A 121 -12.19 35.84 -16.31
C GLY A 121 -10.79 35.55 -15.75
N LYS A 122 -10.52 35.93 -14.48
CA LYS A 122 -9.23 35.65 -13.84
C LYS A 122 -9.41 34.94 -12.50
N ILE A 123 -8.47 34.10 -12.18
CA ILE A 123 -8.36 33.42 -10.90
C ILE A 123 -6.96 33.63 -10.31
N SER A 124 -6.91 33.91 -9.01
CA SER A 124 -5.65 34.03 -8.26
C SER A 124 -5.68 33.23 -6.98
N GLY A 125 -4.51 32.85 -6.51
CA GLY A 125 -4.36 32.10 -5.27
C GLY A 125 -3.02 31.42 -5.15
N THR A 126 -2.91 30.53 -4.17
CA THR A 126 -1.72 29.71 -3.94
C THR A 126 -2.12 28.25 -3.99
N ILE A 127 -1.32 27.44 -4.68
CA ILE A 127 -1.38 25.99 -4.63
C ILE A 127 -0.13 25.47 -3.92
N GLU A 128 -0.34 24.64 -2.89
CA GLU A 128 0.74 24.07 -2.10
C GLU A 128 1.64 23.15 -2.93
N ASN A 129 2.83 22.84 -2.43
CA ASN A 129 3.74 21.90 -3.03
C ASN A 129 3.11 20.50 -3.11
N LYS A 130 3.37 19.79 -4.21
CA LYS A 130 2.86 18.44 -4.46
C LYS A 130 1.37 18.27 -4.14
N SER A 131 0.56 19.24 -4.55
CA SER A 131 -0.88 19.28 -4.24
C SER A 131 -1.75 19.46 -5.49
N THR A 132 -3.06 19.40 -5.28
CA THR A 132 -4.09 19.63 -6.30
C THR A 132 -5.19 20.51 -5.77
N ILE A 133 -5.76 21.35 -6.65
CA ILE A 133 -6.98 22.12 -6.43
C ILE A 133 -8.01 21.64 -7.45
N ILE A 134 -9.25 21.42 -7.04
CA ILE A 134 -10.34 20.97 -7.92
C ILE A 134 -11.58 21.84 -7.66
N LEU A 135 -11.92 22.68 -8.63
CA LEU A 135 -12.96 23.69 -8.55
C LEU A 135 -14.10 23.37 -9.51
N TYR A 136 -15.30 23.21 -9.00
CA TYR A 136 -16.56 23.11 -9.77
C TYR A 136 -17.75 23.19 -8.83
N ASN A 137 -18.88 23.68 -9.33
CA ASN A 137 -20.13 23.74 -8.59
C ASN A 137 -21.21 22.85 -9.20
N ASP A 138 -21.33 22.86 -10.52
CA ASP A 138 -22.31 22.06 -11.25
C ASP A 138 -22.02 20.55 -11.11
N GLY A 139 -23.06 19.77 -10.77
CA GLY A 139 -22.94 18.32 -10.65
C GLY A 139 -22.22 17.86 -9.38
N TYR A 140 -21.88 18.78 -8.44
CA TYR A 140 -21.32 18.42 -7.15
C TYR A 140 -22.41 17.83 -6.24
N LEU A 141 -22.11 16.65 -5.73
CA LEU A 141 -22.89 16.02 -4.67
C LEU A 141 -22.04 16.02 -3.40
N GLU A 142 -22.53 16.68 -2.36
CA GLU A 142 -21.91 16.57 -1.04
C GLU A 142 -22.20 15.18 -0.48
N LEU A 143 -21.14 14.43 -0.20
CA LEU A 143 -21.23 13.08 0.35
C LEU A 143 -20.48 13.06 1.67
N ALA A 144 -21.07 12.40 2.66
CA ALA A 144 -20.39 12.13 3.91
C ALA A 144 -19.04 11.42 3.65
N PRO A 145 -17.98 11.77 4.41
CA PRO A 145 -16.69 11.09 4.30
C PRO A 145 -16.85 9.57 4.43
N ALA A 146 -16.16 8.83 3.58
CA ALA A 146 -16.16 7.37 3.68
C ALA A 146 -15.55 6.94 5.01
N ALA A 147 -16.15 5.97 5.68
CA ALA A 147 -15.52 5.34 6.83
C ALA A 147 -14.17 4.73 6.43
N ILE A 148 -13.17 4.85 7.29
CA ILE A 148 -11.86 4.22 7.14
C ILE A 148 -11.72 3.22 8.27
N VAL A 149 -11.31 1.99 7.95
CA VAL A 149 -10.95 0.95 8.93
C VAL A 149 -9.58 0.41 8.56
N LYS A 150 -8.68 0.34 9.52
CA LYS A 150 -7.33 -0.17 9.30
C LYS A 150 -6.73 -0.76 10.57
N VAL A 151 -5.67 -1.58 10.42
CA VAL A 151 -4.77 -1.92 11.51
C VAL A 151 -3.69 -0.84 11.63
N ASP A 152 -3.01 -0.80 12.78
CA ASP A 152 -1.86 0.09 12.96
C ASP A 152 -0.76 -0.20 11.93
N ASP A 153 -0.10 0.83 11.44
CA ASP A 153 0.90 0.72 10.36
C ASP A 153 2.18 -0.03 10.80
N SER A 154 2.38 -0.20 12.11
CA SER A 154 3.48 -1.01 12.67
C SER A 154 3.23 -2.52 12.63
N VAL A 155 1.99 -2.94 12.32
CA VAL A 155 1.63 -4.36 12.30
C VAL A 155 2.17 -5.02 11.04
N THR A 156 2.85 -6.15 11.20
CA THR A 156 3.36 -6.98 10.09
C THR A 156 2.35 -8.06 9.72
N GLY A 157 2.42 -8.56 8.48
CA GLY A 157 1.57 -9.65 7.99
C GLY A 157 1.99 -11.04 8.47
N SER A 158 3.04 -11.13 9.28
CA SER A 158 3.60 -12.38 9.81
C SER A 158 3.94 -12.23 11.28
N TYR A 159 3.93 -13.33 12.03
CA TYR A 159 4.32 -13.36 13.43
C TYR A 159 4.83 -14.75 13.83
N ASN A 160 5.75 -14.80 14.81
CA ASN A 160 6.40 -16.02 15.30
C ASN A 160 6.07 -16.33 16.78
N THR A 161 5.30 -15.48 17.42
CA THR A 161 4.81 -15.64 18.79
C THR A 161 3.53 -16.50 18.85
N ASP A 162 3.08 -16.88 20.04
CA ASP A 162 1.82 -17.65 20.17
C ASP A 162 0.58 -16.90 19.71
N SER A 163 0.61 -15.57 19.80
CA SER A 163 -0.42 -14.65 19.33
C SER A 163 0.19 -13.28 19.13
N ILE A 164 -0.51 -12.40 18.44
CA ILE A 164 -0.12 -10.99 18.31
C ILE A 164 -1.24 -10.07 18.76
N GLU A 165 -0.84 -8.90 19.25
CA GLU A 165 -1.73 -7.79 19.51
C GLU A 165 -1.83 -6.92 18.26
N VAL A 166 -3.07 -6.62 17.85
CA VAL A 166 -3.36 -5.78 16.70
C VAL A 166 -4.20 -4.61 17.15
N LYS A 167 -3.66 -3.42 16.99
CA LYS A 167 -4.39 -2.18 17.24
C LYS A 167 -5.24 -1.83 16.03
N LEU A 168 -6.50 -1.51 16.27
CA LEU A 168 -7.50 -1.21 15.26
C LEU A 168 -7.82 0.27 15.21
N HIS A 169 -8.00 0.78 14.00
CA HIS A 169 -8.40 2.16 13.77
C HIS A 169 -9.72 2.25 13.02
N VAL A 170 -10.54 3.23 13.39
CA VAL A 170 -11.77 3.58 12.69
C VAL A 170 -11.92 5.10 12.65
N GLU A 171 -12.19 5.65 11.45
CA GLU A 171 -12.39 7.07 11.21
C GLU A 171 -13.70 7.28 10.42
N ASN A 172 -14.33 8.42 10.58
CA ASN A 172 -15.59 8.81 9.93
C ASN A 172 -16.74 7.81 10.16
N ALA A 173 -16.72 7.12 11.30
CA ALA A 173 -17.80 6.26 11.82
C ALA A 173 -17.72 6.27 13.35
N ALA A 174 -18.83 6.03 14.02
CA ALA A 174 -18.89 6.01 15.48
C ALA A 174 -18.13 4.81 16.08
N GLU A 175 -18.16 3.68 15.38
CA GLU A 175 -17.48 2.44 15.73
C GLU A 175 -17.25 1.60 14.49
N GLY A 176 -16.35 0.64 14.59
CA GLY A 176 -16.14 -0.42 13.62
C GLY A 176 -16.59 -1.78 14.15
N GLU A 177 -16.60 -2.76 13.29
CA GLU A 177 -16.76 -4.16 13.65
C GLU A 177 -15.56 -4.96 13.12
N TYR A 178 -15.07 -5.91 13.91
CA TYR A 178 -14.08 -6.88 13.45
C TYR A 178 -14.59 -8.31 13.53
N SER A 179 -14.09 -9.16 12.65
CA SER A 179 -14.32 -10.60 12.64
C SER A 179 -13.00 -11.31 12.38
N VAL A 180 -12.72 -12.34 13.19
CA VAL A 180 -11.51 -13.18 13.06
C VAL A 180 -11.95 -14.54 12.54
N ASP A 181 -11.33 -15.02 11.46
CA ASP A 181 -11.56 -16.34 10.82
C ASP A 181 -13.06 -16.62 10.55
N GLY A 182 -13.83 -15.60 10.22
CA GLY A 182 -15.25 -15.71 9.93
C GLY A 182 -16.17 -15.84 11.16
N ALA A 183 -15.64 -15.63 12.37
CA ALA A 183 -16.46 -15.54 13.58
C ALA A 183 -17.48 -14.39 13.51
N SER A 184 -18.46 -14.38 14.39
CA SER A 184 -19.42 -13.28 14.49
C SER A 184 -18.72 -11.94 14.70
N PRO A 185 -19.16 -10.87 14.03
CA PRO A 185 -18.58 -9.55 14.21
C PRO A 185 -18.69 -9.05 15.64
N VAL A 186 -17.65 -8.37 16.10
CA VAL A 186 -17.56 -7.71 17.40
C VAL A 186 -17.27 -6.22 17.18
N ALA A 187 -17.99 -5.35 17.87
CA ALA A 187 -17.78 -3.90 17.79
C ALA A 187 -16.44 -3.50 18.42
N TYR A 188 -15.80 -2.47 17.84
CA TYR A 188 -14.59 -1.84 18.36
C TYR A 188 -14.61 -0.33 18.14
N LYS A 189 -13.85 0.38 18.98
CA LYS A 189 -13.61 1.82 18.85
C LYS A 189 -12.20 2.09 18.35
N ASP A 190 -12.00 3.32 17.89
CA ASP A 190 -10.65 3.73 17.47
C ASP A 190 -9.64 3.53 18.59
N ASN A 191 -8.48 2.97 18.24
CA ASN A 191 -7.39 2.57 19.13
C ASN A 191 -7.64 1.34 20.02
N ASP A 192 -8.72 0.60 19.86
CA ASP A 192 -8.88 -0.69 20.54
C ASP A 192 -7.82 -1.69 20.05
N THR A 193 -7.36 -2.53 20.97
CA THR A 193 -6.38 -3.58 20.68
C THR A 193 -7.05 -4.95 20.87
N ILE A 194 -6.81 -5.85 19.92
CA ILE A 194 -7.28 -7.23 19.96
C ILE A 194 -6.10 -8.19 19.88
N THR A 195 -6.26 -9.38 20.44
CA THR A 195 -5.29 -10.47 20.33
C THR A 195 -5.79 -11.46 19.29
N ILE A 196 -4.97 -11.80 18.30
CA ILE A 196 -5.29 -12.77 17.27
C ILE A 196 -4.21 -13.82 17.12
N GLY A 197 -4.52 -14.92 16.44
CA GLY A 197 -3.57 -15.96 16.07
C GLY A 197 -3.30 -17.00 17.15
N ALA A 198 -3.92 -16.90 18.34
CA ALA A 198 -3.75 -17.89 19.41
C ALA A 198 -4.15 -19.29 18.94
N GLY A 199 -3.32 -20.30 19.25
CA GLY A 199 -3.55 -21.70 18.88
C GLY A 199 -3.27 -22.05 17.42
N LYS A 200 -2.84 -21.11 16.60
CA LYS A 200 -2.41 -21.39 15.21
C LYS A 200 -1.11 -22.17 15.20
N LYS A 201 -1.01 -23.12 14.28
CA LYS A 201 0.22 -23.84 13.99
C LYS A 201 1.06 -23.05 13.00
N SER A 202 2.34 -23.44 12.88
CA SER A 202 3.23 -22.93 11.83
C SER A 202 2.55 -22.97 10.45
N GLN A 203 2.73 -21.91 9.67
CA GLN A 203 2.17 -21.72 8.33
C GLN A 203 0.64 -21.48 8.28
N GLU A 204 -0.08 -21.63 9.38
CA GLU A 204 -1.50 -21.32 9.40
C GLU A 204 -1.74 -19.81 9.38
N THR A 205 -2.82 -19.41 8.75
CA THR A 205 -3.23 -18.00 8.63
C THR A 205 -4.39 -17.66 9.56
N THR A 206 -4.42 -16.39 9.94
CA THR A 206 -5.56 -15.77 10.62
C THR A 206 -6.10 -14.66 9.73
N THR A 207 -7.38 -14.71 9.40
CA THR A 207 -8.05 -13.68 8.62
C THR A 207 -8.76 -12.70 9.53
N LEU A 208 -8.36 -11.43 9.50
CA LEU A 208 -9.02 -10.34 10.21
C LEU A 208 -9.80 -9.49 9.20
N LYS A 209 -11.10 -9.40 9.36
CA LYS A 209 -11.97 -8.51 8.57
C LYS A 209 -12.44 -7.36 9.43
N LEU A 210 -12.21 -6.13 8.98
CA LEU A 210 -12.70 -4.91 9.59
C LEU A 210 -13.81 -4.32 8.73
N THR A 211 -14.87 -3.82 9.35
CA THR A 211 -15.93 -3.08 8.66
C THR A 211 -16.37 -1.88 9.49
N ALA A 212 -16.84 -0.84 8.82
CA ALA A 212 -17.54 0.28 9.45
C ALA A 212 -18.58 0.87 8.51
N VAL A 213 -19.55 1.59 9.06
CA VAL A 213 -20.59 2.29 8.31
C VAL A 213 -20.53 3.76 8.70
N ASN A 214 -20.43 4.65 7.71
CA ASN A 214 -20.46 6.08 7.96
C ASN A 214 -21.88 6.59 8.25
N GLU A 215 -22.03 7.86 8.62
CA GLU A 215 -23.32 8.48 8.92
C GLU A 215 -24.32 8.45 7.74
N ALA A 216 -23.83 8.34 6.51
CA ALA A 216 -24.66 8.22 5.31
C ALA A 216 -25.08 6.76 4.99
N GLY A 217 -24.72 5.81 5.84
CA GLY A 217 -25.04 4.38 5.65
C GLY A 217 -24.09 3.65 4.69
N ASN A 218 -23.01 4.28 4.22
CA ASN A 218 -22.05 3.64 3.31
C ASN A 218 -21.07 2.76 4.10
N LYS A 219 -21.00 1.49 3.72
CA LYS A 219 -20.13 0.50 4.36
C LYS A 219 -18.73 0.49 3.73
N THR A 220 -17.71 0.40 4.58
CA THR A 220 -16.34 0.10 4.22
C THR A 220 -15.92 -1.23 4.81
N ALA A 221 -15.09 -1.98 4.10
CA ALA A 221 -14.51 -3.23 4.59
C ALA A 221 -13.04 -3.33 4.17
N MET A 222 -12.21 -3.87 5.08
CA MET A 222 -10.82 -4.25 4.82
C MET A 222 -10.58 -5.66 5.35
N THR A 223 -9.74 -6.42 4.65
CA THR A 223 -9.36 -7.78 5.04
C THR A 223 -7.84 -7.87 5.14
N TYR A 224 -7.36 -8.38 6.26
CA TYR A 224 -5.96 -8.63 6.55
C TYR A 224 -5.75 -10.12 6.79
N ILE A 225 -4.64 -10.66 6.31
CA ILE A 225 -4.27 -12.07 6.51
C ILE A 225 -2.91 -12.09 7.20
N PHE A 226 -2.88 -12.65 8.39
CA PHE A 226 -1.66 -12.83 9.19
C PHE A 226 -1.24 -14.28 9.09
N ARG A 227 0.06 -14.52 8.93
CA ARG A 227 0.63 -15.86 8.87
C ARG A 227 1.50 -16.11 10.09
N LYS A 228 1.24 -17.22 10.77
CA LYS A 228 2.17 -17.71 11.80
C LYS A 228 3.37 -18.34 11.13
N GLN A 229 4.54 -17.77 11.34
CA GLN A 229 5.79 -18.30 10.83
C GLN A 229 6.30 -19.41 11.73
N ALA A 230 7.14 -20.30 11.16
CA ALA A 230 7.85 -21.29 11.95
C ALA A 230 9.09 -20.63 12.55
N THR A 231 9.22 -20.64 13.87
CA THR A 231 10.51 -20.44 14.51
C THR A 231 11.23 -21.77 14.62
N LEU A 232 12.48 -21.81 14.22
CA LEU A 232 13.31 -22.99 14.45
C LEU A 232 13.47 -23.23 15.95
N THR A 233 13.19 -24.46 16.35
CA THR A 233 13.48 -24.94 17.71
C THR A 233 14.48 -26.09 17.63
N GLY A 234 15.68 -25.87 18.13
CA GLY A 234 16.76 -26.85 18.08
C GLY A 234 17.55 -26.83 16.77
N SER A 235 18.20 -27.97 16.45
CA SER A 235 18.97 -28.16 15.22
C SER A 235 18.14 -28.91 14.19
N ILE A 236 18.08 -28.41 12.97
CA ILE A 236 17.34 -29.01 11.86
C ILE A 236 18.30 -29.31 10.70
N GLU A 237 18.20 -30.51 10.17
CA GLU A 237 18.95 -30.94 8.98
C GLU A 237 18.07 -30.84 7.74
N VAL A 238 18.55 -30.14 6.72
CA VAL A 238 17.90 -30.03 5.40
C VAL A 238 18.72 -30.74 4.35
N THR A 239 18.06 -31.50 3.50
CA THR A 239 18.67 -32.17 2.37
C THR A 239 18.26 -31.48 1.07
N PHE A 240 19.24 -31.17 0.23
CA PHE A 240 19.03 -30.64 -1.12
C PHE A 240 19.54 -31.60 -2.15
N VAL A 241 18.75 -31.82 -3.19
CA VAL A 241 19.15 -32.58 -4.38
C VAL A 241 19.44 -31.60 -5.49
N LYS A 242 20.73 -31.40 -5.79
CA LYS A 242 21.15 -30.48 -6.85
C LYS A 242 20.76 -30.97 -8.24
N PRO A 243 20.39 -30.06 -9.16
CA PRO A 243 20.27 -30.40 -10.58
C PRO A 243 21.60 -30.92 -11.16
N ASP A 244 21.55 -31.82 -12.14
CA ASP A 244 22.75 -32.38 -12.82
C ASP A 244 23.60 -31.27 -13.48
N SER A 245 22.99 -30.17 -13.86
CA SER A 245 23.66 -29.03 -14.49
C SER A 245 24.49 -28.18 -13.54
N TRP A 246 24.37 -28.38 -12.22
CA TRP A 246 25.09 -27.61 -11.21
C TRP A 246 26.50 -28.18 -10.97
N GLY A 247 27.40 -27.34 -10.54
CA GLY A 247 28.75 -27.71 -10.13
C GLY A 247 28.78 -28.67 -8.94
N ASP A 248 29.98 -29.23 -8.63
CA ASP A 248 30.15 -30.19 -7.54
C ASP A 248 30.13 -29.59 -6.15
N LYS A 249 30.32 -28.26 -6.04
CA LYS A 249 30.21 -27.55 -4.79
C LYS A 249 28.84 -26.89 -4.68
N VAL A 250 28.13 -27.18 -3.62
CA VAL A 250 26.82 -26.62 -3.31
C VAL A 250 26.90 -25.87 -2.00
N TYR A 251 26.29 -24.71 -1.95
CA TYR A 251 26.27 -23.82 -0.78
C TYR A 251 24.84 -23.60 -0.31
N ALA A 252 24.70 -23.39 1.00
CA ALA A 252 23.52 -22.93 1.67
C ALA A 252 23.75 -21.47 2.11
N TYR A 253 23.09 -20.53 1.50
CA TYR A 253 23.00 -19.15 1.99
C TYR A 253 21.75 -19.03 2.84
N VAL A 254 21.93 -18.75 4.12
CA VAL A 254 20.85 -18.65 5.10
C VAL A 254 20.82 -17.23 5.66
N TYR A 255 19.66 -16.62 5.66
CA TYR A 255 19.47 -15.27 6.20
C TYR A 255 18.12 -15.17 6.91
N ASP A 256 18.01 -14.23 7.87
CA ASP A 256 16.75 -13.94 8.53
C ASP A 256 15.94 -12.94 7.69
N GLU A 257 14.74 -13.36 7.26
CA GLU A 257 13.82 -12.55 6.45
C GLU A 257 13.37 -11.28 7.19
N THR A 258 13.39 -11.27 8.51
CA THR A 258 12.92 -10.13 9.32
C THR A 258 13.95 -9.03 9.50
N THR A 259 15.21 -9.26 9.10
CA THR A 259 16.30 -8.31 9.24
C THR A 259 16.64 -7.64 7.92
N GLU A 260 16.86 -6.32 7.95
CA GLU A 260 17.21 -5.51 6.79
C GLU A 260 18.65 -4.97 6.89
N ALA A 261 19.24 -4.67 5.73
CA ALA A 261 20.55 -4.03 5.69
C ALA A 261 20.56 -2.71 6.51
N PRO A 262 21.63 -2.40 7.27
CA PRO A 262 22.94 -3.08 7.27
C PRO A 262 23.07 -4.25 8.23
N THR A 263 22.01 -4.65 8.90
CA THR A 263 22.03 -5.62 10.02
C THR A 263 21.43 -6.98 9.64
N VAL A 264 21.49 -7.38 8.38
CA VAL A 264 21.03 -8.71 7.95
C VAL A 264 21.78 -9.77 8.70
N ILE A 265 21.03 -10.65 9.39
CA ILE A 265 21.59 -11.85 10.03
C ILE A 265 21.69 -12.93 8.98
N GLU A 266 22.90 -13.40 8.71
CA GLU A 266 23.20 -14.42 7.72
C GLU A 266 24.21 -15.44 8.26
N ASN A 267 24.23 -16.66 7.70
CA ASN A 267 25.16 -17.69 8.12
C ASN A 267 26.60 -17.39 7.67
N ALA A 268 26.76 -16.81 6.51
CA ALA A 268 28.01 -16.32 5.93
C ALA A 268 27.69 -15.40 4.76
N ALA A 269 28.65 -14.56 4.34
CA ALA A 269 28.56 -13.82 3.09
C ALA A 269 28.28 -14.76 1.91
N TRP A 270 27.55 -14.26 0.90
CA TRP A 270 27.30 -15.02 -0.33
C TRP A 270 28.57 -15.65 -0.91
N PRO A 271 28.56 -16.92 -1.32
CA PRO A 271 27.41 -17.83 -1.54
C PRO A 271 26.92 -18.58 -0.31
N GLY A 272 27.36 -18.27 0.88
CA GLY A 272 26.98 -18.96 2.10
C GLY A 272 27.97 -20.05 2.51
N VAL A 273 27.50 -21.03 3.27
CA VAL A 273 28.31 -22.15 3.79
C VAL A 273 28.25 -23.34 2.83
N GLU A 274 29.42 -23.93 2.50
CA GLU A 274 29.49 -25.15 1.67
C GLU A 274 28.76 -26.30 2.38
N MET A 275 27.87 -26.98 1.64
CA MET A 275 27.06 -28.07 2.15
C MET A 275 27.85 -29.35 2.17
N GLU A 276 27.52 -30.26 3.10
CA GLU A 276 28.09 -31.59 3.17
C GLU A 276 27.51 -32.46 2.04
N HIS A 277 28.39 -33.04 1.20
CA HIS A 277 27.97 -34.03 0.20
C HIS A 277 27.63 -35.36 0.86
N VAL A 278 26.45 -35.89 0.61
CA VAL A 278 25.99 -37.17 1.18
C VAL A 278 26.18 -38.33 0.21
N GLU A 279 25.49 -38.29 -0.92
CA GLU A 279 25.58 -39.30 -1.99
C GLU A 279 25.01 -38.75 -3.31
N GLY A 280 25.58 -39.10 -4.44
CA GLY A 280 25.08 -38.67 -5.76
C GLY A 280 24.92 -37.15 -5.84
N ASN A 281 23.70 -36.66 -6.07
CA ASN A 281 23.37 -35.25 -6.09
C ASN A 281 22.81 -34.71 -4.76
N LYS A 282 22.89 -35.50 -3.69
CA LYS A 282 22.36 -35.09 -2.37
C LYS A 282 23.41 -34.40 -1.55
N TYR A 283 23.04 -33.27 -1.04
CA TYR A 283 23.80 -32.43 -0.11
C TYR A 283 22.96 -32.11 1.11
N LYS A 284 23.60 -31.89 2.28
CA LYS A 284 22.92 -31.53 3.50
C LYS A 284 23.51 -30.29 4.14
N TYR A 285 22.64 -29.53 4.79
CA TYR A 285 22.98 -28.39 5.64
C TYR A 285 22.28 -28.54 6.99
N THR A 286 22.99 -28.24 8.07
CA THR A 286 22.43 -28.29 9.42
C THR A 286 22.26 -26.87 9.96
N PHE A 287 21.03 -26.51 10.27
CA PHE A 287 20.75 -25.31 11.05
C PHE A 287 21.17 -25.56 12.49
N GLU A 288 22.12 -24.81 12.99
CA GLU A 288 22.58 -24.91 14.37
C GLU A 288 21.63 -24.14 15.31
N LYS A 289 21.80 -24.35 16.63
CA LYS A 289 21.00 -23.67 17.66
C LYS A 289 21.06 -22.14 17.62
N ASN A 290 22.07 -21.55 17.00
CA ASN A 290 22.19 -20.10 16.83
C ASN A 290 21.09 -19.48 15.97
N TRP A 291 20.32 -20.31 15.25
CA TRP A 291 19.15 -19.90 14.49
C TRP A 291 17.85 -20.05 15.29
N GLU A 292 17.90 -20.55 16.51
CA GLU A 292 16.72 -20.65 17.37
C GLU A 292 16.14 -19.24 17.66
N GLY A 293 14.86 -19.07 17.37
CA GLY A 293 14.16 -17.79 17.54
C GLY A 293 14.22 -16.86 16.33
N TYR A 294 14.97 -17.20 15.29
CA TYR A 294 14.98 -16.50 14.00
C TYR A 294 14.03 -17.13 12.99
N GLU A 295 13.76 -16.43 11.90
CA GLU A 295 12.95 -16.88 10.77
C GLU A 295 13.83 -17.07 9.53
N PRO A 296 14.71 -18.09 9.52
CA PRO A 296 15.68 -18.23 8.46
C PRO A 296 15.04 -18.70 7.16
N LEU A 297 15.47 -18.07 6.09
CA LEU A 297 15.29 -18.53 4.72
C LEU A 297 16.60 -19.13 4.20
N ILE A 298 16.49 -20.11 3.35
CA ILE A 298 17.65 -20.78 2.73
C ILE A 298 17.58 -20.67 1.21
N ILE A 299 18.70 -20.27 0.60
CA ILE A 299 18.93 -20.32 -0.84
C ILE A 299 20.04 -21.31 -1.10
N PHE A 300 19.75 -22.37 -1.89
CA PHE A 300 20.76 -23.30 -2.37
C PHE A 300 21.40 -22.74 -3.63
N ASN A 301 22.73 -22.88 -3.76
CA ASN A 301 23.43 -22.38 -4.94
C ASN A 301 24.76 -23.14 -5.17
N ASP A 302 25.33 -23.01 -6.37
CA ASP A 302 26.65 -23.50 -6.73
C ASP A 302 27.61 -22.34 -7.10
N SER A 303 27.31 -21.11 -6.64
CA SER A 303 27.95 -19.84 -6.98
C SER A 303 27.60 -19.28 -8.37
N ASN A 304 27.13 -20.08 -9.32
CA ASN A 304 26.73 -19.66 -10.67
C ASN A 304 25.22 -19.79 -10.88
N ASN A 305 24.62 -20.78 -10.25
CA ASN A 305 23.20 -21.09 -10.29
C ASN A 305 22.64 -21.07 -8.86
N GLN A 306 21.35 -20.79 -8.73
CA GLN A 306 20.67 -20.80 -7.43
C GLN A 306 19.26 -21.38 -7.54
N SER A 307 18.68 -21.80 -6.41
CA SER A 307 17.27 -22.17 -6.33
C SER A 307 16.40 -20.96 -6.67
N ASN A 308 15.28 -21.18 -7.38
CA ASN A 308 14.42 -20.08 -7.87
C ASN A 308 13.71 -19.34 -6.75
N GLU A 309 13.58 -19.92 -5.58
CA GLU A 309 12.91 -19.36 -4.41
C GLU A 309 13.72 -19.66 -3.15
N ALA A 310 13.72 -18.72 -2.23
CA ALA A 310 14.16 -18.98 -0.87
C ALA A 310 13.12 -19.87 -0.18
N MET A 311 13.59 -20.87 0.56
CA MET A 311 12.74 -21.86 1.21
C MET A 311 12.81 -21.68 2.73
N GLU A 312 11.69 -21.84 3.40
CA GLU A 312 11.66 -21.98 4.84
C GLU A 312 12.05 -23.44 5.19
N PRO A 313 12.90 -23.64 6.19
CA PRO A 313 13.15 -24.98 6.71
C PRO A 313 11.88 -25.45 7.44
N GLY A 314 11.12 -26.33 6.80
CA GLY A 314 9.83 -26.85 7.28
C GLY A 314 9.96 -28.13 8.05
#